data_247dcce8c556f1ff890c86c751fd594e
#
_entry.id   247dcce8c556f1ff890c86c751fd594e
#
_cell.length_a   1.000
_cell.length_b   1.000
_cell.length_c   1.000
_cell.angle_alpha   90.00
_cell.angle_beta   90.00
_cell.angle_gamma   90.00
#
_symmetry.space_group_name_H-M   'P 1'
#
loop_
_entity.id
_entity.type
_entity.pdbx_description
1 polymer ?
#
loop_
_entity_poly.entity_id
_entity_poly.type
_entity_poly.pdbx_seq_one_letter_code
_entity_poly.pdbx_strand_id
1 'polypeptide(L)'
;MNNGEAIQKKRETWGDVIRGICSLFVILVHVPGTSDVLLLYIAPFTLPCFFILAGYFTRNYGGDIAEFFYNKVLKEILIKLIFCTCMTTLTLKVIARLILHPTSIPEWLYDTSIAFLVKPTANFFSILVMCSVYFIVVNVICRDKPLPMILTGLALAVVGYLIARERIIQLWSWDTALVCVEFYILGYCARKKGIIAKSRCKLKHALFLGGVYVALVTAFALTLGVNRSRIIVGNNTFLSPLVSVPLFIAGNVFMIVFANVIPKTPRPVKLLMYIGRHSMIYFTIGGLVLAYTHYFNTLLFEATHWRFLQILFYKLPVYLSFTAAMTLIPSYLSDRFFPFLNGTFHLPKGFVKRRPKTCIAVCALVVLTGAGVWAASFRGYIIPNRIYARHYPIHGVDVSSWQGNIDWKQLASQNVRFAFIKATEGSGHVDKCFADNWRSVSETDIVAGAYHFFSFESSGRTQAENFISVVPVSENALPPVVDLEYYGDHGRNPLPAKKIVPELKTLLDALEAHYGKRPIIYVTEPSYLQYVYTYFDDYDIWFRSVINDPPEGDWRFWQYSNRAKLQGYDGRETFIDMNVFLGSEEQWKKYIDSHSSINTKRS
;
A
#
# COMPACT_ATOMS: atom_id res chain seq x y z
N MET A 1 54.25 -20.35 11.97
CA MET A 1 53.71 -20.79 10.69
C MET A 1 52.48 -21.61 10.96
N ASN A 2 51.32 -21.01 10.81
CA ASN A 2 50.04 -21.74 10.80
C ASN A 2 49.16 -21.05 9.75
N ASN A 3 49.15 -21.63 8.59
CA ASN A 3 48.28 -21.24 7.46
C ASN A 3 46.85 -21.59 7.79
N GLY A 4 46.13 -20.62 8.32
CA GLY A 4 44.66 -20.65 8.37
C GLY A 4 44.09 -20.31 7.00
N GLU A 5 44.04 -21.25 6.09
CA GLU A 5 43.23 -21.14 4.89
C GLU A 5 41.79 -20.89 5.31
N ALA A 6 41.33 -19.66 5.18
CA ALA A 6 39.92 -19.31 5.25
C ALA A 6 39.24 -20.01 4.10
N ILE A 7 38.63 -21.17 4.35
CA ILE A 7 37.73 -21.85 3.41
C ILE A 7 36.66 -20.84 2.99
N GLN A 8 36.86 -20.25 1.84
CA GLN A 8 35.88 -19.37 1.21
C GLN A 8 34.63 -20.18 0.91
N LYS A 9 33.66 -20.13 1.81
CA LYS A 9 32.43 -20.90 1.74
C LYS A 9 31.75 -20.59 0.40
N LYS A 10 31.75 -21.58 -0.51
CA LYS A 10 31.22 -21.45 -1.87
C LYS A 10 29.80 -20.89 -1.82
N ARG A 11 29.61 -19.72 -2.41
CA ARG A 11 28.31 -19.02 -2.40
C ARG A 11 27.26 -19.87 -3.10
N GLU A 12 26.09 -20.05 -2.46
CA GLU A 12 24.99 -20.81 -3.01
C GLU A 12 24.27 -20.00 -4.09
N THR A 13 24.59 -20.25 -5.34
CA THR A 13 24.13 -19.46 -6.50
C THR A 13 22.65 -19.59 -6.83
N TRP A 14 21.98 -20.65 -6.40
CA TRP A 14 20.54 -20.84 -6.61
C TRP A 14 19.70 -19.72 -5.95
N GLY A 15 20.12 -19.25 -4.78
CA GLY A 15 19.44 -18.12 -4.11
C GLY A 15 19.54 -16.82 -4.89
N ASP A 16 20.67 -16.59 -5.59
CA ASP A 16 20.82 -15.42 -6.46
C ASP A 16 19.93 -15.53 -7.71
N VAL A 17 19.72 -16.75 -8.26
CA VAL A 17 18.79 -16.97 -9.38
C VAL A 17 17.36 -16.66 -8.97
N ILE A 18 16.89 -17.16 -7.82
CA ILE A 18 15.52 -16.86 -7.34
C ILE A 18 15.34 -15.36 -7.14
N ARG A 19 16.27 -14.69 -6.44
CA ARG A 19 16.18 -13.24 -6.22
C ARG A 19 16.11 -12.48 -7.54
N GLY A 20 16.90 -12.89 -8.55
CA GLY A 20 16.89 -12.27 -9.87
C GLY A 20 15.53 -12.40 -10.57
N ILE A 21 14.98 -13.62 -10.61
CA ILE A 21 13.65 -13.88 -11.20
C ILE A 21 12.57 -13.09 -10.46
N CYS A 22 12.54 -13.19 -9.12
CA CYS A 22 11.55 -12.50 -8.32
C CYS A 22 11.67 -10.96 -8.41
N SER A 23 12.89 -10.41 -8.55
CA SER A 23 13.07 -8.96 -8.75
C SER A 23 12.45 -8.50 -10.07
N LEU A 24 12.62 -9.26 -11.15
CA LEU A 24 11.99 -8.95 -12.43
C LEU A 24 10.47 -9.06 -12.36
N PHE A 25 9.95 -10.07 -11.64
CA PHE A 25 8.51 -10.21 -11.45
C PHE A 25 7.92 -9.10 -10.58
N VAL A 26 8.64 -8.62 -9.57
CA VAL A 26 8.21 -7.44 -8.79
C VAL A 26 8.08 -6.22 -9.70
N ILE A 27 9.04 -5.97 -10.59
CA ILE A 27 8.93 -4.88 -11.57
C ILE A 27 7.69 -5.11 -12.45
N LEU A 28 7.51 -6.32 -12.96
CA LEU A 28 6.41 -6.67 -13.85
C LEU A 28 5.02 -6.45 -13.20
N VAL A 29 4.88 -6.77 -11.91
CA VAL A 29 3.65 -6.53 -11.15
C VAL A 29 3.27 -5.05 -11.09
N HIS A 30 4.25 -4.15 -11.12
CA HIS A 30 4.04 -2.71 -11.04
C HIS A 30 3.93 -2.03 -12.42
N VAL A 31 4.06 -2.76 -13.52
CA VAL A 31 3.88 -2.19 -14.87
C VAL A 31 2.39 -1.92 -15.11
N PRO A 32 1.98 -0.68 -15.41
CA PRO A 32 0.60 -0.35 -15.69
C PRO A 32 0.04 -1.16 -16.86
N GLY A 33 -1.15 -1.74 -16.67
CA GLY A 33 -1.80 -2.58 -17.68
C GLY A 33 -1.32 -4.02 -17.73
N THR A 34 -0.53 -4.46 -16.74
CA THR A 34 -0.23 -5.89 -16.58
C THR A 34 -1.51 -6.68 -16.32
N SER A 35 -1.72 -7.74 -17.10
CA SER A 35 -2.91 -8.58 -17.02
C SER A 35 -3.08 -9.21 -15.63
N ASP A 36 -4.28 -9.10 -15.07
CA ASP A 36 -4.65 -9.75 -13.80
C ASP A 36 -4.43 -11.27 -13.84
N VAL A 37 -4.64 -11.88 -15.01
CA VAL A 37 -4.35 -13.31 -15.22
C VAL A 37 -2.86 -13.59 -15.00
N LEU A 38 -1.96 -12.78 -15.53
CA LEU A 38 -0.51 -12.96 -15.33
C LEU A 38 -0.13 -12.80 -13.86
N LEU A 39 -0.74 -11.84 -13.16
CA LEU A 39 -0.50 -11.60 -11.73
C LEU A 39 -0.86 -12.82 -10.88
N LEU A 40 -1.90 -13.59 -11.22
CA LEU A 40 -2.27 -14.82 -10.52
C LEU A 40 -1.14 -15.86 -10.52
N TYR A 41 -0.37 -15.94 -11.61
CA TYR A 41 0.70 -16.93 -11.73
C TYR A 41 2.01 -16.50 -11.09
N ILE A 42 2.25 -15.22 -10.89
CA ILE A 42 3.55 -14.75 -10.37
C ILE A 42 3.50 -14.30 -8.91
N ALA A 43 2.39 -13.71 -8.45
CA ALA A 43 2.26 -13.16 -7.11
C ALA A 43 2.44 -14.18 -5.97
N PRO A 44 1.91 -15.44 -6.06
CA PRO A 44 1.96 -16.37 -4.95
C PRO A 44 3.37 -16.77 -4.49
N PHE A 45 4.39 -16.70 -5.34
CA PHE A 45 5.76 -17.06 -4.94
C PHE A 45 6.72 -15.89 -4.93
N THR A 46 6.42 -14.77 -5.61
CA THR A 46 7.36 -13.66 -5.81
C THR A 46 7.86 -13.10 -4.48
N LEU A 47 6.96 -12.62 -3.61
CA LEU A 47 7.34 -12.10 -2.29
C LEU A 47 7.70 -13.20 -1.28
N PRO A 48 6.94 -14.29 -1.14
CA PRO A 48 7.29 -15.37 -0.21
C PRO A 48 8.69 -15.94 -0.41
N CYS A 49 9.17 -16.08 -1.65
CA CYS A 49 10.53 -16.52 -1.93
C CYS A 49 11.59 -15.62 -1.28
N PHE A 50 11.41 -14.29 -1.23
CA PHE A 50 12.36 -13.42 -0.58
C PHE A 50 12.43 -13.65 0.93
N PHE A 51 11.29 -13.89 1.58
CA PHE A 51 11.26 -14.20 3.02
C PHE A 51 11.86 -15.57 3.32
N ILE A 52 11.57 -16.59 2.49
CA ILE A 52 12.21 -17.92 2.59
C ILE A 52 13.74 -17.80 2.45
N LEU A 53 14.22 -17.05 1.47
CA LEU A 53 15.65 -16.83 1.27
C LEU A 53 16.25 -16.03 2.42
N ALA A 54 15.57 -15.01 2.94
CA ALA A 54 16.05 -14.24 4.08
C ALA A 54 16.23 -15.15 5.31
N GLY A 55 15.28 -16.02 5.59
CA GLY A 55 15.38 -17.03 6.64
C GLY A 55 16.46 -18.07 6.37
N TYR A 56 16.51 -18.62 5.17
CA TYR A 56 17.51 -19.62 4.79
C TYR A 56 18.96 -19.11 4.95
N PHE A 57 19.23 -17.86 4.57
CA PHE A 57 20.56 -17.27 4.72
C PHE A 57 20.81 -16.66 6.09
N THR A 58 19.85 -16.74 7.02
CA THR A 58 20.05 -16.31 8.41
C THR A 58 20.97 -17.27 9.13
N ARG A 59 22.00 -16.71 9.81
CA ARG A 59 22.91 -17.51 10.63
C ARG A 59 22.28 -17.80 11.99
N ASN A 60 22.64 -18.92 12.58
CA ASN A 60 22.36 -19.17 14.00
C ASN A 60 23.39 -18.43 14.83
N TYR A 61 22.94 -17.53 15.68
CA TYR A 61 23.80 -16.72 16.58
C TYR A 61 23.86 -17.33 18.00
N GLY A 62 23.51 -18.61 18.15
CA GLY A 62 23.64 -19.31 19.43
C GLY A 62 22.82 -18.73 20.59
N GLY A 63 21.73 -18.00 20.28
CA GLY A 63 20.89 -17.33 21.28
C GLY A 63 21.37 -15.93 21.65
N ASP A 64 22.45 -15.41 21.08
CA ASP A 64 22.87 -14.01 21.27
C ASP A 64 21.95 -13.07 20.45
N ILE A 65 20.91 -12.59 21.13
CA ILE A 65 19.89 -11.70 20.56
C ILE A 65 20.54 -10.38 20.10
N ALA A 66 21.50 -9.86 20.85
CA ALA A 66 22.15 -8.59 20.53
C ALA A 66 23.00 -8.71 19.26
N GLU A 67 23.72 -9.81 19.10
CA GLU A 67 24.52 -10.06 17.91
C GLU A 67 23.63 -10.29 16.68
N PHE A 68 22.51 -11.01 16.83
CA PHE A 68 21.53 -11.17 15.76
C PHE A 68 20.93 -9.83 15.33
N PHE A 69 20.39 -9.06 16.29
CA PHE A 69 19.75 -7.79 16.01
C PHE A 69 20.71 -6.84 15.31
N TYR A 70 21.92 -6.74 15.79
CA TYR A 70 22.92 -5.88 15.20
C TYR A 70 23.31 -6.32 13.78
N ASN A 71 23.71 -7.58 13.59
CA ASN A 71 24.23 -8.03 12.31
C ASN A 71 23.13 -8.22 11.26
N LYS A 72 21.95 -8.70 11.65
CA LYS A 72 20.85 -9.01 10.71
C LYS A 72 19.89 -7.84 10.54
N VAL A 73 19.36 -7.31 11.63
CA VAL A 73 18.33 -6.29 11.55
C VAL A 73 18.94 -4.92 11.23
N LEU A 74 19.85 -4.45 12.07
CA LEU A 74 20.42 -3.10 11.92
C LEU A 74 21.29 -2.99 10.66
N LYS A 75 22.28 -3.86 10.52
CA LYS A 75 23.29 -3.76 9.47
C LYS A 75 22.79 -4.22 8.10
N GLU A 76 22.14 -5.38 8.03
CA GLU A 76 21.73 -5.93 6.74
C GLU A 76 20.43 -5.34 6.21
N ILE A 77 19.54 -4.88 7.07
CA ILE A 77 18.18 -4.47 6.65
C ILE A 77 17.94 -2.98 6.94
N LEU A 78 18.04 -2.53 8.21
CA LEU A 78 17.61 -1.19 8.61
C LEU A 78 18.46 -0.08 7.98
N ILE A 79 19.78 -0.22 7.94
CA ILE A 79 20.66 0.77 7.28
C ILE A 79 20.31 0.89 5.80
N LYS A 80 20.02 -0.24 5.14
CA LYS A 80 19.61 -0.23 3.74
C LYS A 80 18.23 0.39 3.56
N LEU A 81 17.28 0.09 4.45
CA LEU A 81 15.96 0.69 4.44
C LEU A 81 16.05 2.22 4.58
N ILE A 82 16.81 2.72 5.55
CA ILE A 82 17.03 4.17 5.74
C ILE A 82 17.63 4.78 4.47
N PHE A 83 18.73 4.22 3.99
CA PHE A 83 19.38 4.72 2.78
C PHE A 83 18.43 4.73 1.57
N CYS A 84 17.72 3.64 1.36
CA CYS A 84 16.79 3.51 0.24
C CYS A 84 15.61 4.48 0.36
N THR A 85 15.04 4.64 1.56
CA THR A 85 13.95 5.61 1.79
C THR A 85 14.44 7.04 1.58
N CYS A 86 15.63 7.38 2.11
CA CYS A 86 16.23 8.70 1.91
C CYS A 86 16.49 8.98 0.42
N MET A 87 17.08 8.01 -0.30
CA MET A 87 17.34 8.17 -1.74
C MET A 87 16.07 8.27 -2.56
N THR A 88 15.06 7.46 -2.26
CA THR A 88 13.77 7.51 -2.97
C THR A 88 13.04 8.82 -2.70
N THR A 89 12.93 9.25 -1.45
CA THR A 89 12.32 10.53 -1.09
C THR A 89 13.12 11.72 -1.61
N LEU A 90 14.43 11.68 -1.56
CA LEU A 90 15.29 12.72 -2.13
C LEU A 90 15.06 12.84 -3.65
N THR A 91 15.12 11.73 -4.37
CA THR A 91 15.06 11.74 -5.84
C THR A 91 13.66 12.09 -6.33
N LEU A 92 12.61 11.46 -5.80
CA LEU A 92 11.22 11.75 -6.21
C LEU A 92 10.80 13.17 -5.83
N LYS A 93 11.10 13.60 -4.61
CA LYS A 93 10.66 14.91 -4.12
C LYS A 93 11.55 16.06 -4.59
N VAL A 94 12.86 15.87 -4.74
CA VAL A 94 13.74 16.93 -5.25
C VAL A 94 13.52 17.17 -6.74
N ILE A 95 13.44 16.12 -7.55
CA ILE A 95 13.26 16.30 -9.00
C ILE A 95 11.83 16.78 -9.32
N ALA A 96 10.81 16.20 -8.73
CA ALA A 96 9.43 16.64 -8.95
C ALA A 96 9.18 18.06 -8.42
N ARG A 97 9.82 18.46 -7.32
CA ARG A 97 9.62 19.77 -6.69
C ARG A 97 10.56 20.87 -7.17
N LEU A 98 11.76 20.55 -7.63
CA LEU A 98 12.59 21.55 -8.36
C LEU A 98 11.91 22.03 -9.65
N ILE A 99 11.06 21.19 -10.23
CA ILE A 99 10.35 21.52 -11.48
C ILE A 99 8.98 22.15 -11.18
N LEU A 100 8.27 21.72 -10.10
CA LEU A 100 6.87 22.07 -9.86
C LEU A 100 6.64 23.02 -8.68
N HIS A 101 7.32 22.83 -7.54
CA HIS A 101 7.15 23.67 -6.33
C HIS A 101 8.40 23.70 -5.46
N PRO A 102 9.06 24.84 -5.24
CA PRO A 102 10.23 24.96 -4.36
C PRO A 102 9.81 24.75 -2.89
N THR A 103 10.46 23.79 -2.21
CA THR A 103 10.26 23.53 -0.78
C THR A 103 11.54 23.80 0.02
N SER A 104 11.37 24.26 1.26
CA SER A 104 12.51 24.49 2.15
C SER A 104 13.13 23.18 2.65
N ILE A 105 14.43 23.21 3.00
CA ILE A 105 15.15 22.04 3.56
C ILE A 105 14.48 21.50 4.84
N PRO A 106 14.00 22.32 5.80
CA PRO A 106 13.30 21.83 6.97
C PRO A 106 12.02 21.05 6.64
N GLU A 107 11.26 21.49 5.64
CA GLU A 107 10.05 20.79 5.17
C GLU A 107 10.38 19.44 4.55
N TRP A 108 11.42 19.38 3.75
CA TRP A 108 11.88 18.12 3.18
C TRP A 108 12.33 17.12 4.26
N LEU A 109 13.09 17.58 5.29
CA LEU A 109 13.49 16.73 6.39
C LEU A 109 12.29 16.20 7.18
N TYR A 110 11.31 17.06 7.44
CA TYR A 110 10.07 16.68 8.11
C TYR A 110 9.31 15.62 7.30
N ASP A 111 9.06 15.87 6.01
CA ASP A 111 8.36 14.97 5.10
C ASP A 111 9.06 13.59 5.01
N THR A 112 10.38 13.61 4.88
CA THR A 112 11.17 12.36 4.81
C THR A 112 11.11 11.58 6.11
N SER A 113 11.16 12.28 7.25
CA SER A 113 11.08 11.65 8.58
C SER A 113 9.69 11.04 8.82
N ILE A 114 8.62 11.74 8.48
CA ILE A 114 7.25 11.21 8.60
C ILE A 114 7.03 10.04 7.63
N ALA A 115 7.42 10.18 6.37
CA ALA A 115 7.31 9.08 5.41
C ALA A 115 8.05 7.82 5.89
N PHE A 116 9.25 7.98 6.47
CA PHE A 116 10.00 6.86 7.05
C PHE A 116 9.30 6.25 8.27
N LEU A 117 8.81 7.07 9.19
CA LEU A 117 8.24 6.61 10.47
C LEU A 117 6.85 6.00 10.30
N VAL A 118 6.04 6.57 9.42
CA VAL A 118 4.63 6.16 9.25
C VAL A 118 4.50 5.09 8.16
N LYS A 119 5.06 5.35 7.00
CA LYS A 119 4.98 4.46 5.84
C LYS A 119 6.26 4.54 5.02
N PRO A 120 7.24 3.71 5.31
CA PRO A 120 8.44 3.63 4.48
C PRO A 120 8.05 3.35 3.03
N THR A 121 8.55 4.13 2.10
CA THR A 121 8.28 3.99 0.66
C THR A 121 8.65 2.61 0.11
N ALA A 122 9.47 1.86 0.84
CA ALA A 122 9.84 0.48 0.54
C ALA A 122 9.20 -0.50 1.55
N ASN A 123 7.87 -0.68 1.47
CA ASN A 123 7.09 -1.57 2.37
C ASN A 123 7.70 -2.97 2.55
N PHE A 124 8.32 -3.54 1.51
CA PHE A 124 8.99 -4.83 1.60
C PHE A 124 10.06 -4.87 2.71
N PHE A 125 10.85 -3.81 2.87
CA PHE A 125 11.91 -3.76 3.87
C PHE A 125 11.36 -3.60 5.29
N SER A 126 10.29 -2.84 5.47
CA SER A 126 9.62 -2.72 6.77
C SER A 126 9.05 -4.06 7.21
N ILE A 127 8.38 -4.78 6.30
CA ILE A 127 7.92 -6.15 6.56
C ILE A 127 9.08 -7.08 6.90
N LEU A 128 10.20 -6.99 6.19
CA LEU A 128 11.39 -7.83 6.46
C LEU A 128 12.05 -7.53 7.81
N VAL A 129 12.09 -6.25 8.22
CA VAL A 129 12.53 -5.86 9.58
C VAL A 129 11.63 -6.51 10.62
N MET A 130 10.31 -6.36 10.48
CA MET A 130 9.36 -6.93 11.43
C MET A 130 9.39 -8.45 11.45
N CYS A 131 9.49 -9.11 10.30
CA CYS A 131 9.69 -10.56 10.23
C CYS A 131 10.95 -11.00 10.98
N SER A 132 12.04 -10.24 10.87
CA SER A 132 13.28 -10.55 11.59
C SER A 132 13.13 -10.40 13.10
N VAL A 133 12.38 -9.40 13.56
CA VAL A 133 12.05 -9.21 14.98
C VAL A 133 11.19 -10.36 15.49
N TYR A 134 10.11 -10.70 14.78
CA TYR A 134 9.26 -11.83 15.15
C TYR A 134 10.01 -13.16 15.16
N PHE A 135 10.88 -13.38 14.17
CA PHE A 135 11.72 -14.56 14.12
C PHE A 135 12.61 -14.69 15.38
N ILE A 136 13.22 -13.59 15.85
CA ILE A 136 14.01 -13.62 17.09
C ILE A 136 13.16 -14.08 18.25
N VAL A 137 11.98 -13.47 18.44
CA VAL A 137 11.08 -13.78 19.54
C VAL A 137 10.68 -15.26 19.48
N VAL A 138 10.26 -15.75 18.31
CA VAL A 138 9.90 -17.14 18.11
C VAL A 138 11.08 -18.09 18.36
N ASN A 139 12.27 -17.73 17.87
CA ASN A 139 13.47 -18.54 18.04
C ASN A 139 13.83 -18.70 19.53
N VAL A 140 13.75 -17.61 20.31
CA VAL A 140 14.02 -17.64 21.76
C VAL A 140 12.98 -18.46 22.51
N ILE A 141 11.69 -18.22 22.27
CA ILE A 141 10.57 -18.94 22.93
C ILE A 141 10.64 -20.44 22.61
N CYS A 142 10.86 -20.80 21.35
CA CYS A 142 10.91 -22.19 20.90
C CYS A 142 12.27 -22.86 21.11
N ARG A 143 13.24 -22.14 21.71
CA ARG A 143 14.60 -22.66 21.98
C ARG A 143 15.26 -23.29 20.74
N ASP A 144 15.08 -22.63 19.60
CA ASP A 144 15.64 -23.05 18.29
C ASP A 144 15.18 -24.45 17.82
N LYS A 145 14.03 -24.95 18.31
CA LYS A 145 13.47 -26.24 17.89
C LYS A 145 12.58 -26.04 16.65
N PRO A 146 12.87 -26.71 15.49
CA PRO A 146 12.15 -26.45 14.23
C PRO A 146 10.63 -26.63 14.30
N LEU A 147 10.13 -27.71 14.90
CA LEU A 147 8.69 -27.98 14.95
C LEU A 147 7.90 -26.94 15.76
N PRO A 148 8.28 -26.61 17.02
CA PRO A 148 7.66 -25.53 17.73
C PRO A 148 7.72 -24.17 17.00
N MET A 149 8.84 -23.85 16.35
CA MET A 149 8.97 -22.62 15.57
C MET A 149 7.97 -22.57 14.41
N ILE A 150 7.82 -23.62 13.64
CA ILE A 150 6.86 -23.71 12.53
C ILE A 150 5.42 -23.58 13.06
N LEU A 151 5.07 -24.28 14.15
CA LEU A 151 3.72 -24.18 14.74
C LEU A 151 3.41 -22.77 15.27
N THR A 152 4.39 -22.12 15.90
CA THR A 152 4.25 -20.73 16.39
C THR A 152 4.16 -19.76 15.23
N GLY A 153 4.97 -19.90 14.18
CA GLY A 153 4.90 -19.10 12.97
C GLY A 153 3.54 -19.23 12.27
N LEU A 154 3.01 -20.45 12.19
CA LEU A 154 1.68 -20.68 11.63
C LEU A 154 0.57 -20.01 12.46
N ALA A 155 0.67 -20.07 13.79
CA ALA A 155 -0.27 -19.36 14.68
C ALA A 155 -0.20 -17.84 14.48
N LEU A 156 1.00 -17.27 14.37
CA LEU A 156 1.18 -15.85 14.05
C LEU A 156 0.62 -15.50 12.68
N ALA A 157 0.80 -16.35 11.67
CA ALA A 157 0.24 -16.14 10.34
C ALA A 157 -1.29 -16.13 10.35
N VAL A 158 -1.93 -16.99 11.15
CA VAL A 158 -3.39 -16.97 11.35
C VAL A 158 -3.84 -15.66 12.00
N VAL A 159 -3.14 -15.21 13.05
CA VAL A 159 -3.44 -13.92 13.70
C VAL A 159 -3.27 -12.76 12.72
N GLY A 160 -2.17 -12.73 11.96
CA GLY A 160 -1.94 -11.71 10.93
C GLY A 160 -3.02 -11.70 9.85
N TYR A 161 -3.47 -12.89 9.41
CA TYR A 161 -4.57 -13.04 8.47
C TYR A 161 -5.90 -12.50 9.03
N LEU A 162 -6.21 -12.78 10.30
CA LEU A 162 -7.43 -12.28 10.93
C LEU A 162 -7.42 -10.76 11.08
N ILE A 163 -6.27 -10.18 11.44
CA ILE A 163 -6.10 -8.72 11.53
C ILE A 163 -6.21 -8.07 10.13
N ALA A 164 -5.60 -8.68 9.11
CA ALA A 164 -5.66 -8.19 7.74
C ALA A 164 -7.10 -8.13 7.18
N ARG A 165 -8.00 -8.97 7.68
CA ARG A 165 -9.43 -8.93 7.31
C ARG A 165 -10.11 -7.62 7.68
N GLU A 166 -9.66 -6.94 8.72
CA GLU A 166 -10.22 -5.65 9.15
C GLU A 166 -9.77 -4.49 8.24
N ARG A 167 -8.92 -4.74 7.24
CA ARG A 167 -8.42 -3.77 6.23
C ARG A 167 -7.86 -2.47 6.82
N ILE A 168 -7.41 -2.50 8.07
CA ILE A 168 -6.75 -1.37 8.70
C ILE A 168 -5.28 -1.41 8.28
N ILE A 169 -4.82 -0.41 7.56
CA ILE A 169 -3.40 -0.29 7.19
C ILE A 169 -2.61 -0.01 8.45
N GLN A 170 -1.69 -0.92 8.77
CA GLN A 170 -0.87 -0.84 9.96
C GLN A 170 0.49 -0.20 9.66
N LEU A 171 1.00 0.60 10.61
CA LEU A 171 2.34 1.15 10.59
C LEU A 171 3.38 0.06 10.32
N TRP A 172 4.29 0.31 9.38
CA TRP A 172 5.32 -0.63 8.99
C TRP A 172 4.80 -2.00 8.52
N SER A 173 3.51 -2.13 8.21
CA SER A 173 2.86 -3.39 7.79
C SER A 173 3.19 -4.55 8.73
N TRP A 174 3.14 -4.30 10.06
CA TRP A 174 3.46 -5.31 11.08
C TRP A 174 2.51 -6.51 11.04
N ASP A 175 1.26 -6.30 10.67
CA ASP A 175 0.24 -7.30 10.45
C ASP A 175 0.59 -8.23 9.28
N THR A 176 1.02 -7.67 8.15
CA THR A 176 1.54 -8.44 7.01
C THR A 176 2.79 -9.23 7.40
N ALA A 177 3.64 -8.66 8.23
CA ALA A 177 4.83 -9.34 8.72
C ALA A 177 4.50 -10.57 9.58
N LEU A 178 3.37 -10.57 10.32
CA LEU A 178 2.88 -11.76 11.03
C LEU A 178 2.59 -12.93 10.08
N VAL A 179 2.06 -12.65 8.89
CA VAL A 179 1.85 -13.67 7.87
C VAL A 179 3.17 -14.10 7.22
N CYS A 180 4.05 -13.15 6.95
CA CYS A 180 5.30 -13.40 6.23
C CYS A 180 6.37 -14.09 7.07
N VAL A 181 6.30 -13.99 8.41
CA VAL A 181 7.31 -14.61 9.30
C VAL A 181 7.32 -16.14 9.18
N GLU A 182 6.21 -16.77 8.83
CA GLU A 182 6.16 -18.22 8.60
C GLU A 182 7.09 -18.64 7.46
N PHE A 183 7.09 -17.91 6.34
CA PHE A 183 8.01 -18.15 5.23
C PHE A 183 9.48 -17.98 5.65
N TYR A 184 9.76 -17.00 6.50
CA TYR A 184 11.10 -16.79 7.06
C TYR A 184 11.54 -17.98 7.91
N ILE A 185 10.67 -18.46 8.81
CA ILE A 185 10.90 -19.62 9.68
C ILE A 185 11.11 -20.89 8.85
N LEU A 186 10.27 -21.12 7.84
CA LEU A 186 10.40 -22.25 6.92
C LEU A 186 11.77 -22.27 6.23
N GLY A 187 12.24 -21.12 5.74
CA GLY A 187 13.56 -20.97 5.15
C GLY A 187 14.68 -21.32 6.12
N TYR A 188 14.61 -20.81 7.34
CA TYR A 188 15.58 -21.10 8.39
C TYR A 188 15.62 -22.60 8.76
N CYS A 189 14.46 -23.19 8.98
CA CYS A 189 14.32 -24.60 9.31
C CYS A 189 14.79 -25.51 8.16
N ALA A 190 14.53 -25.14 6.89
CA ALA A 190 15.00 -25.85 5.72
C ALA A 190 16.53 -25.90 5.66
N ARG A 191 17.20 -24.79 5.97
CA ARG A 191 18.66 -24.76 6.09
C ARG A 191 19.17 -25.62 7.23
N LYS A 192 18.59 -25.48 8.41
CA LYS A 192 18.98 -26.24 9.59
C LYS A 192 18.92 -27.75 9.38
N LYS A 193 17.88 -28.22 8.67
CA LYS A 193 17.70 -29.63 8.30
C LYS A 193 18.48 -30.05 7.05
N GLY A 194 19.11 -29.10 6.33
CA GLY A 194 19.86 -29.37 5.10
C GLY A 194 18.99 -29.88 3.94
N ILE A 195 17.69 -29.59 3.92
CA ILE A 195 16.72 -30.14 2.95
C ILE A 195 17.13 -29.78 1.52
N ILE A 196 17.49 -28.53 1.26
CA ILE A 196 17.85 -28.08 -0.10
C ILE A 196 19.20 -28.67 -0.55
N ALA A 197 20.19 -28.70 0.35
CA ALA A 197 21.52 -29.23 0.05
C ALA A 197 21.53 -30.74 -0.23
N LYS A 198 20.58 -31.48 0.36
CA LYS A 198 20.42 -32.92 0.19
C LYS A 198 19.52 -33.30 -0.99
N SER A 199 18.89 -32.31 -1.64
CA SER A 199 17.95 -32.51 -2.73
C SER A 199 18.68 -33.05 -3.99
N ARG A 200 18.27 -34.23 -4.49
CA ARG A 200 18.74 -34.84 -5.76
C ARG A 200 17.77 -34.57 -6.91
N CYS A 201 17.17 -33.37 -6.94
CA CYS A 201 16.21 -33.02 -7.98
C CYS A 201 16.87 -32.87 -9.35
N LYS A 202 16.12 -33.23 -10.40
CA LYS A 202 16.49 -33.10 -11.82
C LYS A 202 15.50 -32.12 -12.48
N LEU A 203 15.81 -31.65 -13.68
CA LEU A 203 14.96 -30.72 -14.44
C LEU A 203 13.52 -31.27 -14.61
N LYS A 204 13.35 -32.57 -14.84
CA LYS A 204 12.02 -33.19 -14.92
C LYS A 204 11.15 -32.97 -13.66
N HIS A 205 11.76 -32.94 -12.48
CA HIS A 205 11.03 -32.68 -11.24
C HIS A 205 10.59 -31.19 -11.15
N ALA A 206 11.44 -30.27 -11.62
CA ALA A 206 11.08 -28.86 -11.69
C ALA A 206 9.94 -28.63 -12.70
N LEU A 207 10.00 -29.26 -13.88
CA LEU A 207 8.93 -29.16 -14.87
C LEU A 207 7.61 -29.76 -14.37
N PHE A 208 7.66 -30.89 -13.69
CA PHE A 208 6.48 -31.51 -13.07
C PHE A 208 5.86 -30.58 -12.01
N LEU A 209 6.68 -30.03 -11.07
CA LEU A 209 6.21 -29.12 -10.04
C LEU A 209 5.66 -27.82 -10.63
N GLY A 210 6.28 -27.31 -11.70
CA GLY A 210 5.78 -26.16 -12.45
C GLY A 210 4.41 -26.43 -13.08
N GLY A 211 4.24 -27.62 -13.69
CA GLY A 211 2.95 -28.05 -14.23
C GLY A 211 1.87 -28.17 -13.16
N VAL A 212 2.19 -28.75 -12.01
CA VAL A 212 1.27 -28.84 -10.85
C VAL A 212 0.90 -27.43 -10.36
N TYR A 213 1.87 -26.53 -10.24
CA TYR A 213 1.63 -25.17 -9.83
C TYR A 213 0.68 -24.43 -10.80
N VAL A 214 0.97 -24.49 -12.11
CA VAL A 214 0.12 -23.89 -13.14
C VAL A 214 -1.28 -24.47 -13.11
N ALA A 215 -1.42 -25.80 -13.00
CA ALA A 215 -2.72 -26.46 -12.90
C ALA A 215 -3.52 -26.00 -11.67
N LEU A 216 -2.89 -25.87 -10.51
CA LEU A 216 -3.53 -25.36 -9.29
C LEU A 216 -4.00 -23.92 -9.47
N VAL A 217 -3.14 -23.02 -9.98
CA VAL A 217 -3.54 -21.62 -10.24
C VAL A 217 -4.72 -21.56 -11.20
N THR A 218 -4.65 -22.32 -12.30
CA THR A 218 -5.73 -22.37 -13.30
C THR A 218 -7.03 -22.90 -12.70
N ALA A 219 -6.98 -23.97 -11.91
CA ALA A 219 -8.15 -24.55 -11.26
C ALA A 219 -8.83 -23.55 -10.33
N PHE A 220 -8.05 -22.83 -9.51
CA PHE A 220 -8.59 -21.79 -8.63
C PHE A 220 -9.12 -20.57 -9.41
N ALA A 221 -8.45 -20.17 -10.49
CA ALA A 221 -8.93 -19.08 -11.34
C ALA A 221 -10.27 -19.40 -12.01
N LEU A 222 -10.45 -20.65 -12.47
CA LEU A 222 -11.69 -21.10 -13.09
C LEU A 222 -12.84 -21.26 -12.09
N THR A 223 -12.54 -21.70 -10.86
CA THR A 223 -13.57 -21.96 -9.83
C THR A 223 -14.03 -20.68 -9.12
N LEU A 224 -13.10 -19.77 -8.82
CA LEU A 224 -13.35 -18.57 -8.02
C LEU A 224 -13.47 -17.29 -8.86
N GLY A 225 -13.06 -17.35 -10.12
CA GLY A 225 -12.91 -16.18 -10.99
C GLY A 225 -11.59 -15.41 -10.74
N VAL A 226 -11.09 -14.76 -11.78
CA VAL A 226 -9.79 -14.07 -11.76
C VAL A 226 -9.71 -13.02 -10.65
N ASN A 227 -10.73 -12.19 -10.51
CA ASN A 227 -10.74 -11.12 -9.51
C ASN A 227 -10.79 -11.60 -8.05
N ARG A 228 -11.36 -12.76 -7.79
CA ARG A 228 -11.40 -13.37 -6.45
C ARG A 228 -10.15 -14.19 -6.13
N SER A 229 -9.29 -14.45 -7.12
CA SER A 229 -8.06 -15.21 -6.96
C SER A 229 -6.83 -14.33 -6.75
N ARG A 230 -7.00 -13.01 -6.72
CA ARG A 230 -5.91 -12.04 -6.50
C ARG A 230 -5.31 -12.20 -5.11
N ILE A 231 -4.01 -12.45 -5.06
CA ILE A 231 -3.21 -12.50 -3.84
C ILE A 231 -2.18 -11.38 -3.94
N ILE A 232 -2.34 -10.33 -3.13
CA ILE A 232 -1.37 -9.24 -3.04
C ILE A 232 -0.84 -9.19 -1.60
N VAL A 233 0.30 -9.84 -1.38
CA VAL A 233 0.93 -9.91 -0.05
C VAL A 233 1.27 -8.51 0.50
N GLY A 234 1.66 -7.57 -0.36
CA GLY A 234 2.03 -6.21 0.06
C GLY A 234 0.85 -5.36 0.55
N ASN A 235 -0.38 -5.66 0.12
CA ASN A 235 -1.58 -4.89 0.47
C ASN A 235 -2.52 -5.67 1.40
N ASN A 236 -2.04 -6.69 2.10
CA ASN A 236 -2.83 -7.56 2.97
C ASN A 236 -4.05 -8.21 2.29
N THR A 237 -4.04 -8.30 0.96
CA THR A 237 -5.11 -8.97 0.22
C THR A 237 -4.79 -10.44 0.14
N PHE A 238 -5.28 -11.19 1.13
CA PHE A 238 -5.17 -12.65 1.16
C PHE A 238 -6.51 -13.26 0.83
N LEU A 239 -6.48 -14.23 -0.08
CA LEU A 239 -7.59 -15.16 -0.25
C LEU A 239 -7.75 -16.06 0.99
N SER A 240 -8.86 -16.79 1.03
CA SER A 240 -9.02 -17.87 1.99
C SER A 240 -7.71 -18.66 2.15
N PRO A 241 -7.28 -18.99 3.39
CA PRO A 241 -6.09 -19.82 3.62
C PRO A 241 -6.11 -21.14 2.86
N LEU A 242 -7.30 -21.71 2.63
CA LEU A 242 -7.49 -22.93 1.84
C LEU A 242 -6.98 -22.81 0.39
N VAL A 243 -6.99 -21.61 -0.17
CA VAL A 243 -6.51 -21.33 -1.53
C VAL A 243 -5.07 -20.82 -1.50
N SER A 244 -4.77 -19.88 -0.62
CA SER A 244 -3.46 -19.21 -0.58
C SER A 244 -2.33 -20.16 -0.19
N VAL A 245 -2.54 -21.02 0.83
CA VAL A 245 -1.50 -21.90 1.35
C VAL A 245 -1.01 -22.94 0.32
N PRO A 246 -1.89 -23.68 -0.40
CA PRO A 246 -1.45 -24.58 -1.45
C PRO A 246 -0.67 -23.87 -2.57
N LEU A 247 -1.11 -22.69 -2.99
CA LEU A 247 -0.45 -21.90 -4.04
C LEU A 247 0.93 -21.42 -3.60
N PHE A 248 1.06 -20.92 -2.36
CA PHE A 248 2.34 -20.52 -1.80
C PHE A 248 3.31 -21.71 -1.72
N ILE A 249 2.87 -22.85 -1.21
CA ILE A 249 3.71 -24.05 -1.09
C ILE A 249 4.15 -24.50 -2.48
N ALA A 250 3.23 -24.72 -3.40
CA ALA A 250 3.53 -25.24 -4.74
C ALA A 250 4.46 -24.29 -5.52
N GLY A 251 4.17 -22.99 -5.52
CA GLY A 251 4.96 -21.98 -6.24
C GLY A 251 6.38 -21.84 -5.67
N ASN A 252 6.52 -21.79 -4.34
CA ASN A 252 7.85 -21.66 -3.72
C ASN A 252 8.69 -22.94 -3.85
N VAL A 253 8.09 -24.12 -3.71
CA VAL A 253 8.78 -25.39 -3.93
C VAL A 253 9.23 -25.51 -5.39
N PHE A 254 8.36 -25.17 -6.34
CA PHE A 254 8.72 -25.11 -7.76
C PHE A 254 9.93 -24.18 -7.98
N MET A 255 9.90 -22.95 -7.49
CA MET A 255 10.97 -21.97 -7.69
C MET A 255 12.30 -22.41 -7.09
N ILE A 256 12.27 -23.00 -5.88
CA ILE A 256 13.48 -23.52 -5.23
C ILE A 256 14.09 -24.68 -6.03
N VAL A 257 13.26 -25.63 -6.46
CA VAL A 257 13.74 -26.78 -7.24
C VAL A 257 14.25 -26.31 -8.60
N PHE A 258 13.51 -25.47 -9.30
CA PHE A 258 13.91 -24.91 -10.60
C PHE A 258 15.26 -24.19 -10.51
N ALA A 259 15.43 -23.28 -9.56
CA ALA A 259 16.67 -22.54 -9.38
C ALA A 259 17.87 -23.44 -9.00
N ASN A 260 17.64 -24.57 -8.35
CA ASN A 260 18.71 -25.52 -8.04
C ASN A 260 19.17 -26.32 -9.26
N VAL A 261 18.24 -26.71 -10.14
CA VAL A 261 18.53 -27.62 -11.26
C VAL A 261 18.94 -26.90 -12.54
N ILE A 262 18.61 -25.61 -12.70
CA ILE A 262 18.99 -24.86 -13.89
C ILE A 262 20.51 -24.68 -13.99
N PRO A 263 21.13 -24.90 -15.16
CA PRO A 263 22.55 -24.65 -15.36
C PRO A 263 22.93 -23.19 -15.10
N LYS A 264 24.06 -22.92 -14.42
CA LYS A 264 24.52 -21.58 -14.06
C LYS A 264 25.43 -20.94 -15.11
N THR A 265 25.76 -21.66 -16.17
CA THR A 265 26.69 -21.24 -17.23
C THR A 265 26.10 -20.33 -18.30
N PRO A 266 24.82 -20.49 -18.72
CA PRO A 266 24.24 -19.64 -19.77
C PRO A 266 24.24 -18.15 -19.40
N ARG A 267 24.47 -17.29 -20.41
CA ARG A 267 24.50 -15.82 -20.21
C ARG A 267 23.23 -15.27 -19.53
N PRO A 268 22.00 -15.68 -19.90
CA PRO A 268 20.79 -15.19 -19.23
C PRO A 268 20.77 -15.52 -17.73
N VAL A 269 21.22 -16.74 -17.35
CA VAL A 269 21.24 -17.14 -15.94
C VAL A 269 22.31 -16.36 -15.16
N LYS A 270 23.45 -16.05 -15.77
CA LYS A 270 24.45 -15.15 -15.17
C LYS A 270 23.91 -13.74 -14.94
N LEU A 271 23.11 -13.21 -15.86
CA LEU A 271 22.43 -11.92 -15.71
C LEU A 271 21.42 -11.99 -14.55
N LEU A 272 20.58 -13.02 -14.48
CA LEU A 272 19.66 -13.24 -13.36
C LEU A 272 20.39 -13.30 -12.02
N MET A 273 21.52 -14.00 -11.95
CA MET A 273 22.35 -14.05 -10.75
C MET A 273 22.93 -12.67 -10.39
N TYR A 274 23.31 -11.86 -11.38
CA TYR A 274 23.77 -10.49 -11.15
C TYR A 274 22.65 -9.63 -10.59
N ILE A 275 21.47 -9.62 -11.22
CA ILE A 275 20.26 -8.93 -10.73
C ILE A 275 19.94 -9.38 -9.30
N GLY A 276 19.96 -10.68 -9.04
CA GLY A 276 19.67 -11.22 -7.71
C GLY A 276 20.65 -10.80 -6.62
N ARG A 277 21.92 -10.57 -6.95
CA ARG A 277 22.91 -10.00 -6.02
C ARG A 277 22.58 -8.56 -5.65
N HIS A 278 22.03 -7.81 -6.57
CA HIS A 278 21.66 -6.41 -6.45
C HIS A 278 20.16 -6.19 -6.22
N SER A 279 19.43 -7.25 -5.83
CA SER A 279 17.97 -7.22 -5.67
C SER A 279 17.47 -6.06 -4.81
N MET A 280 18.25 -5.64 -3.81
CA MET A 280 17.93 -4.48 -2.96
C MET A 280 17.84 -3.18 -3.78
N ILE A 281 18.75 -2.98 -4.72
CA ILE A 281 18.76 -1.80 -5.59
C ILE A 281 17.56 -1.84 -6.54
N TYR A 282 17.24 -3.03 -7.07
CA TYR A 282 16.06 -3.22 -7.92
C TYR A 282 14.75 -2.92 -7.18
N PHE A 283 14.67 -3.23 -5.89
CA PHE A 283 13.49 -2.89 -5.09
C PHE A 283 13.36 -1.40 -4.79
N THR A 284 14.47 -0.67 -4.71
CA THR A 284 14.47 0.75 -4.35
C THR A 284 14.43 1.67 -5.55
N ILE A 285 15.35 1.48 -6.49
CA ILE A 285 15.46 2.32 -7.68
C ILE A 285 14.50 1.85 -8.78
N GLY A 286 14.18 0.56 -8.83
CA GLY A 286 13.26 0.00 -9.82
C GLY A 286 11.88 0.65 -9.81
N GLY A 287 11.32 0.94 -8.64
CA GLY A 287 10.05 1.65 -8.51
C GLY A 287 10.12 3.09 -9.02
N LEU A 288 11.23 3.78 -8.74
CA LEU A 288 11.51 5.12 -9.27
C LEU A 288 11.59 5.14 -10.79
N VAL A 289 12.42 4.23 -11.34
CA VAL A 289 12.62 4.12 -12.78
C VAL A 289 11.28 3.79 -13.46
N LEU A 290 10.47 2.94 -12.85
CA LEU A 290 9.16 2.58 -13.36
C LEU A 290 8.20 3.77 -13.40
N ALA A 291 8.14 4.60 -12.35
CA ALA A 291 7.32 5.80 -12.31
C ALA A 291 7.73 6.80 -13.39
N TYR A 292 9.03 7.05 -13.56
CA TYR A 292 9.53 7.90 -14.65
C TYR A 292 9.28 7.32 -16.04
N THR A 293 9.41 6.00 -16.20
CA THR A 293 9.12 5.34 -17.48
C THR A 293 7.64 5.47 -17.82
N HIS A 294 6.77 5.40 -16.82
CA HIS A 294 5.33 5.62 -16.99
C HIS A 294 5.04 7.06 -17.46
N TYR A 295 5.58 8.05 -16.76
CA TYR A 295 5.44 9.46 -17.13
C TYR A 295 5.94 9.74 -18.54
N PHE A 296 7.12 9.24 -18.89
CA PHE A 296 7.70 9.42 -20.23
C PHE A 296 6.87 8.74 -21.33
N ASN A 297 6.32 7.55 -21.03
CA ASN A 297 5.43 6.86 -21.94
C ASN A 297 4.11 7.59 -22.14
N THR A 298 3.52 8.17 -21.11
CA THR A 298 2.28 8.95 -21.22
C THR A 298 2.49 10.14 -22.12
N LEU A 299 3.60 10.88 -21.97
CA LEU A 299 3.97 11.98 -22.85
C LEU A 299 4.17 11.55 -24.31
N LEU A 300 4.87 10.43 -24.55
CA LEU A 300 5.05 9.87 -25.91
C LEU A 300 3.74 9.33 -26.50
N PHE A 301 2.82 8.87 -25.65
CA PHE A 301 1.53 8.35 -26.05
C PHE A 301 0.55 9.43 -26.49
N GLU A 302 0.51 10.54 -25.76
CA GLU A 302 -0.28 11.72 -26.14
C GLU A 302 0.18 12.30 -27.48
N ALA A 303 1.49 12.15 -27.79
CA ALA A 303 2.08 12.60 -29.05
C ALA A 303 1.82 11.66 -30.25
N THR A 304 1.50 10.38 -30.04
CA THR A 304 1.45 9.37 -31.13
C THR A 304 0.21 8.50 -31.12
N HIS A 305 -0.89 8.78 -31.60
CA HIS A 305 -2.20 8.05 -31.58
C HIS A 305 -2.22 6.54 -31.91
N TRP A 306 -1.16 5.79 -31.73
CA TRP A 306 -1.04 4.36 -32.11
C TRP A 306 -1.38 3.38 -30.99
N ARG A 307 -2.66 3.23 -30.64
CA ARG A 307 -3.12 2.43 -29.48
C ARG A 307 -2.89 0.91 -29.55
N PHE A 308 -2.97 0.28 -30.69
CA PHE A 308 -3.02 -1.20 -30.79
C PHE A 308 -1.65 -1.90 -30.72
N LEU A 309 -0.63 -1.38 -31.40
CA LEU A 309 0.73 -1.96 -31.37
C LEU A 309 1.46 -1.72 -30.04
N GLN A 310 0.96 -0.82 -29.24
CA GLN A 310 1.57 -0.35 -28.00
C GLN A 310 1.40 -1.31 -26.83
N ILE A 311 0.30 -2.08 -26.75
CA ILE A 311 0.00 -2.90 -25.56
C ILE A 311 0.81 -4.19 -25.53
N LEU A 312 0.94 -4.88 -26.65
CA LEU A 312 1.51 -6.23 -26.67
C LEU A 312 3.01 -6.29 -26.97
N PHE A 313 3.49 -5.44 -27.88
CA PHE A 313 4.88 -5.48 -28.33
C PHE A 313 5.76 -4.38 -27.73
N TYR A 314 5.17 -3.32 -27.21
CA TYR A 314 5.91 -2.14 -26.79
C TYR A 314 5.97 -1.96 -25.28
N LYS A 315 4.83 -2.01 -24.55
CA LYS A 315 4.81 -1.71 -23.12
C LYS A 315 5.67 -2.67 -22.30
N LEU A 316 5.37 -3.94 -22.34
CA LEU A 316 6.00 -4.92 -21.44
C LEU A 316 7.50 -5.12 -21.71
N PRO A 317 7.97 -5.39 -22.95
CA PRO A 317 9.39 -5.53 -23.24
C PRO A 317 10.17 -4.24 -23.01
N VAL A 318 9.59 -3.07 -23.33
CA VAL A 318 10.25 -1.78 -23.12
C VAL A 318 10.36 -1.45 -21.64
N TYR A 319 9.30 -1.63 -20.85
CA TYR A 319 9.35 -1.41 -19.42
C TYR A 319 10.34 -2.33 -18.72
N LEU A 320 10.33 -3.63 -19.04
CA LEU A 320 11.26 -4.58 -18.45
C LEU A 320 12.70 -4.30 -18.85
N SER A 321 12.96 -4.11 -20.14
CA SER A 321 14.33 -3.87 -20.63
C SER A 321 14.86 -2.51 -20.19
N PHE A 322 14.06 -1.47 -20.23
CA PHE A 322 14.44 -0.14 -19.77
C PHE A 322 14.69 -0.12 -18.26
N THR A 323 13.76 -0.67 -17.45
CA THR A 323 13.92 -0.72 -16.01
C THR A 323 15.11 -1.59 -15.61
N ALA A 324 15.32 -2.73 -16.30
CA ALA A 324 16.49 -3.57 -16.08
C ALA A 324 17.79 -2.84 -16.44
N ALA A 325 17.84 -2.16 -17.58
CA ALA A 325 19.01 -1.40 -18.03
C ALA A 325 19.31 -0.22 -17.09
N MET A 326 18.28 0.56 -16.71
CA MET A 326 18.45 1.72 -15.82
C MET A 326 18.82 1.33 -14.41
N THR A 327 18.50 0.11 -13.95
CA THR A 327 18.93 -0.41 -12.64
C THR A 327 20.31 -1.07 -12.68
N LEU A 328 20.81 -1.48 -13.85
CA LEU A 328 22.19 -1.98 -14.00
C LEU A 328 23.22 -0.89 -13.70
N ILE A 329 22.99 0.35 -14.14
CA ILE A 329 23.89 1.47 -13.89
C ILE A 329 24.01 1.77 -12.39
N PRO A 330 22.93 1.99 -11.62
CA PRO A 330 23.00 2.13 -10.19
C PRO A 330 23.58 0.92 -9.46
N SER A 331 23.36 -0.30 -9.97
CA SER A 331 23.95 -1.51 -9.42
C SER A 331 25.48 -1.50 -9.56
N TYR A 332 25.99 -1.10 -10.71
CA TYR A 332 27.42 -0.95 -10.96
C TYR A 332 28.03 0.18 -10.10
N LEU A 333 27.35 1.33 -10.03
CA LEU A 333 27.78 2.45 -9.18
C LEU A 333 27.76 2.08 -7.69
N SER A 334 26.77 1.30 -7.26
CA SER A 334 26.69 0.78 -5.89
C SER A 334 27.86 -0.14 -5.55
N ASP A 335 28.25 -1.03 -6.46
CA ASP A 335 29.43 -1.89 -6.25
C ASP A 335 30.71 -1.05 -6.10
N ARG A 336 30.79 0.06 -6.82
CA ARG A 336 31.98 0.91 -6.86
C ARG A 336 32.07 1.91 -5.71
N PHE A 337 30.94 2.59 -5.40
CA PHE A 337 30.93 3.74 -4.48
C PHE A 337 30.20 3.46 -3.17
N PHE A 338 29.25 2.52 -3.16
CA PHE A 338 28.44 2.20 -1.99
C PHE A 338 28.42 0.69 -1.66
N PRO A 339 29.60 0.07 -1.49
CA PRO A 339 29.69 -1.39 -1.27
C PRO A 339 28.94 -1.88 -0.03
N PHE A 340 28.61 -0.98 0.92
CA PHE A 340 27.81 -1.31 2.09
C PHE A 340 26.38 -1.73 1.74
N LEU A 341 25.83 -1.26 0.61
CA LEU A 341 24.50 -1.66 0.14
C LEU A 341 24.46 -3.14 -0.27
N ASN A 342 25.60 -3.69 -0.69
CA ASN A 342 25.76 -5.09 -1.06
C ASN A 342 26.22 -5.99 0.08
N GLY A 343 26.20 -5.48 1.34
CA GLY A 343 26.54 -6.25 2.55
C GLY A 343 28.02 -6.35 2.86
N THR A 344 28.89 -5.55 2.20
CA THR A 344 30.34 -5.57 2.40
C THR A 344 30.85 -4.61 3.49
N PHE A 345 29.94 -3.85 4.11
CA PHE A 345 30.31 -2.98 5.24
C PHE A 345 30.68 -3.82 6.46
N HIS A 346 31.93 -3.73 6.87
CA HIS A 346 32.46 -4.45 8.02
C HIS A 346 32.69 -3.48 9.17
N LEU A 347 31.87 -3.54 10.20
CA LEU A 347 32.20 -2.93 11.48
C LEU A 347 33.30 -3.76 12.20
N PRO A 348 34.12 -3.15 13.05
CA PRO A 348 35.16 -3.87 13.77
C PRO A 348 34.59 -5.08 14.51
N LYS A 349 35.22 -6.25 14.35
CA LYS A 349 34.83 -7.47 15.08
C LYS A 349 34.77 -7.17 16.59
N GLY A 350 33.64 -7.55 17.21
CA GLY A 350 33.45 -7.38 18.64
C GLY A 350 32.91 -6.03 19.10
N PHE A 351 32.48 -5.13 18.19
CA PHE A 351 31.89 -3.84 18.58
C PHE A 351 30.64 -4.02 19.47
N VAL A 352 29.78 -4.94 19.15
CA VAL A 352 28.57 -5.26 19.93
C VAL A 352 28.93 -5.86 21.29
N LYS A 353 29.88 -6.82 21.32
CA LYS A 353 30.38 -7.40 22.59
C LYS A 353 30.99 -6.36 23.50
N ARG A 354 31.63 -5.33 22.93
CA ARG A 354 32.26 -4.25 23.73
C ARG A 354 31.29 -3.20 24.24
N ARG A 355 30.08 -3.07 23.58
CA ARG A 355 29.08 -2.04 23.94
C ARG A 355 27.65 -2.57 23.87
N PRO A 356 27.30 -3.69 24.54
CA PRO A 356 25.96 -4.27 24.46
C PRO A 356 24.88 -3.31 24.97
N LYS A 357 25.16 -2.56 26.04
CA LYS A 357 24.22 -1.57 26.59
C LYS A 357 23.89 -0.46 25.59
N THR A 358 24.88 0.02 24.82
CA THR A 358 24.63 1.04 23.78
C THR A 358 23.77 0.50 22.65
N CYS A 359 24.02 -0.73 22.20
CA CYS A 359 23.20 -1.36 21.16
C CYS A 359 21.76 -1.58 21.63
N ILE A 360 21.57 -2.07 22.84
CA ILE A 360 20.23 -2.24 23.45
C ILE A 360 19.53 -0.88 23.59
N ALA A 361 20.24 0.15 24.05
CA ALA A 361 19.68 1.50 24.18
C ALA A 361 19.26 2.10 22.83
N VAL A 362 20.06 1.93 21.78
CA VAL A 362 19.67 2.36 20.43
C VAL A 362 18.44 1.61 19.91
N CYS A 363 18.39 0.29 20.13
CA CYS A 363 17.24 -0.51 19.74
C CYS A 363 15.97 -0.11 20.50
N ALA A 364 16.10 0.07 21.83
CA ALA A 364 14.99 0.53 22.67
C ALA A 364 14.51 1.93 22.24
N LEU A 365 15.44 2.84 21.92
CA LEU A 365 15.11 4.17 21.43
C LEU A 365 14.32 4.11 20.11
N VAL A 366 14.74 3.29 19.14
CA VAL A 366 14.04 3.12 17.86
C VAL A 366 12.62 2.58 18.09
N VAL A 367 12.48 1.55 18.93
CA VAL A 367 11.16 0.97 19.26
C VAL A 367 10.27 1.98 19.99
N LEU A 368 10.81 2.68 20.99
CA LEU A 368 10.06 3.70 21.73
C LEU A 368 9.68 4.89 20.87
N THR A 369 10.56 5.32 19.96
CA THR A 369 10.26 6.40 19.00
C THR A 369 9.14 5.95 18.05
N GLY A 370 9.21 4.74 17.49
CA GLY A 370 8.16 4.18 16.65
C GLY A 370 6.81 4.07 17.38
N ALA A 371 6.82 3.54 18.59
CA ALA A 371 5.62 3.44 19.44
C ALA A 371 5.06 4.84 19.80
N GLY A 372 5.95 5.80 20.08
CA GLY A 372 5.58 7.18 20.36
C GLY A 372 4.92 7.87 19.16
N VAL A 373 5.49 7.72 17.97
CA VAL A 373 4.91 8.25 16.73
C VAL A 373 3.56 7.60 16.43
N TRP A 374 3.47 6.28 16.60
CA TRP A 374 2.20 5.57 16.42
C TRP A 374 1.14 6.08 17.40
N ALA A 375 1.47 6.19 18.69
CA ALA A 375 0.55 6.71 19.69
C ALA A 375 0.14 8.16 19.40
N ALA A 376 1.07 8.99 18.93
CA ALA A 376 0.80 10.37 18.53
C ALA A 376 -0.11 10.45 17.31
N SER A 377 0.09 9.59 16.31
CA SER A 377 -0.79 9.49 15.14
C SER A 377 -2.19 9.00 15.53
N PHE A 378 -2.26 7.96 16.36
CA PHE A 378 -3.53 7.44 16.85
C PHE A 378 -4.33 8.47 17.66
N ARG A 379 -3.64 9.33 18.43
CA ARG A 379 -4.25 10.41 19.20
C ARG A 379 -4.48 11.70 18.40
N GLY A 380 -4.21 11.71 17.10
CA GLY A 380 -4.42 12.87 16.21
C GLY A 380 -3.41 14.00 16.38
N TYR A 381 -2.30 13.79 17.09
CA TYR A 381 -1.21 14.77 17.16
C TYR A 381 -0.36 14.81 15.88
N ILE A 382 -0.27 13.67 15.20
CA ILE A 382 0.41 13.55 13.90
C ILE A 382 -0.62 13.09 12.89
N ILE A 383 -0.85 13.90 11.86
CA ILE A 383 -1.73 13.59 10.72
C ILE A 383 -0.83 13.37 9.51
N PRO A 384 -0.64 12.13 9.04
CA PRO A 384 0.35 11.80 8.00
C PRO A 384 0.19 12.62 6.72
N ASN A 385 -1.04 12.76 6.24
CA ASN A 385 -1.34 13.45 4.99
C ASN A 385 -1.45 14.97 5.10
N ARG A 386 -1.36 15.54 6.30
CA ARG A 386 -1.41 17.00 6.50
C ARG A 386 -0.36 17.75 5.70
N ILE A 387 0.80 17.11 5.48
CA ILE A 387 1.92 17.66 4.72
C ILE A 387 1.54 17.90 3.27
N TYR A 388 0.80 16.96 2.67
CA TYR A 388 0.34 17.06 1.29
C TYR A 388 -0.89 17.95 1.18
N ALA A 389 -1.82 17.80 2.12
CA ALA A 389 -3.06 18.56 2.17
C ALA A 389 -2.84 20.08 2.30
N ARG A 390 -1.77 20.54 2.96
CA ARG A 390 -1.43 21.97 3.11
C ARG A 390 -1.14 22.71 1.78
N HIS A 391 -0.88 21.98 0.69
CA HIS A 391 -0.66 22.57 -0.62
C HIS A 391 -1.95 23.00 -1.31
N TYR A 392 -3.09 22.57 -0.79
CA TYR A 392 -4.41 22.96 -1.25
C TYR A 392 -4.96 24.09 -0.35
N PRO A 393 -5.32 25.24 -0.92
CA PRO A 393 -5.74 26.39 -0.09
C PRO A 393 -7.12 26.21 0.53
N ILE A 394 -7.98 25.38 -0.06
CA ILE A 394 -9.37 25.22 0.34
C ILE A 394 -9.52 23.97 1.20
N HIS A 395 -9.73 24.18 2.49
CA HIS A 395 -9.96 23.13 3.47
C HIS A 395 -11.43 23.03 3.86
N GLY A 396 -11.88 21.83 4.18
CA GLY A 396 -13.22 21.55 4.64
C GLY A 396 -13.26 20.44 5.67
N VAL A 397 -14.45 20.17 6.15
CA VAL A 397 -14.75 19.09 7.08
C VAL A 397 -15.91 18.24 6.55
N ASP A 398 -16.00 17.00 7.01
CA ASP A 398 -17.26 16.27 6.95
C ASP A 398 -17.70 15.87 8.35
N VAL A 399 -19.01 15.93 8.57
CA VAL A 399 -19.62 15.82 9.90
C VAL A 399 -20.94 15.04 9.85
N SER A 400 -21.26 14.46 10.99
CA SER A 400 -22.54 13.80 11.24
C SER A 400 -22.96 14.04 12.70
N SER A 401 -24.00 13.36 13.13
CA SER A 401 -24.41 13.38 14.54
C SER A 401 -23.36 12.89 15.55
N TRP A 402 -22.25 12.30 15.07
CA TRP A 402 -21.13 11.92 15.93
C TRP A 402 -20.37 13.11 16.49
N GLN A 403 -20.28 14.23 15.75
CA GLN A 403 -19.68 15.48 16.19
C GLN A 403 -20.61 16.32 17.10
N GLY A 404 -21.89 15.92 17.24
CA GLY A 404 -22.84 16.58 18.14
C GLY A 404 -23.26 17.97 17.67
N ASN A 405 -23.37 18.92 18.61
CA ASN A 405 -23.65 20.32 18.28
C ASN A 405 -22.39 21.00 17.76
N ILE A 406 -22.52 21.76 16.68
CA ILE A 406 -21.40 22.40 16.02
C ILE A 406 -21.54 23.92 16.07
N ASP A 407 -20.52 24.59 16.61
CA ASP A 407 -20.31 26.02 16.46
C ASP A 407 -19.61 26.28 15.11
N TRP A 408 -20.41 26.49 14.10
CA TRP A 408 -19.94 26.72 12.73
C TRP A 408 -19.12 28.01 12.59
N LYS A 409 -19.36 29.04 13.41
CA LYS A 409 -18.54 30.26 13.41
C LYS A 409 -17.14 29.98 13.94
N GLN A 410 -17.05 29.14 14.97
CA GLN A 410 -15.74 28.69 15.48
C GLN A 410 -15.00 27.80 14.48
N LEU A 411 -15.69 26.91 13.75
CA LEU A 411 -15.07 26.12 12.67
C LEU A 411 -14.59 27.02 11.53
N ALA A 412 -15.39 27.98 11.08
CA ALA A 412 -15.00 28.93 10.04
C ALA A 412 -13.71 29.70 10.41
N SER A 413 -13.57 30.10 11.68
CA SER A 413 -12.36 30.80 12.17
C SER A 413 -11.08 29.92 12.10
N GLN A 414 -11.21 28.62 11.95
CA GLN A 414 -10.11 27.65 11.85
C GLN A 414 -9.80 27.24 10.40
N ASN A 415 -10.10 28.10 9.44
CA ASN A 415 -9.85 27.90 8.00
C ASN A 415 -10.68 26.76 7.38
N VAL A 416 -11.90 26.54 7.88
CA VAL A 416 -12.88 25.65 7.24
C VAL A 416 -13.68 26.47 6.23
N ARG A 417 -13.59 26.12 4.94
CA ARG A 417 -14.20 26.84 3.82
C ARG A 417 -15.40 26.08 3.22
N PHE A 418 -15.46 24.79 3.42
CA PHE A 418 -16.61 23.96 3.02
C PHE A 418 -16.89 22.87 4.04
N ALA A 419 -18.11 22.32 4.01
CA ALA A 419 -18.50 21.21 4.86
C ALA A 419 -19.44 20.25 4.13
N PHE A 420 -19.23 18.95 4.30
CA PHE A 420 -20.20 17.92 3.93
C PHE A 420 -20.91 17.42 5.20
N ILE A 421 -22.23 17.49 5.21
CA ILE A 421 -23.06 17.21 6.38
C ILE A 421 -23.91 15.95 6.10
N LYS A 422 -23.83 14.94 6.96
CA LYS A 422 -24.65 13.72 6.84
C LYS A 422 -26.11 14.10 6.94
N ALA A 423 -26.88 13.74 5.93
CA ALA A 423 -28.33 13.94 5.91
C ALA A 423 -29.09 12.63 6.16
N THR A 424 -28.75 11.59 5.40
CA THR A 424 -29.52 10.35 5.42
C THR A 424 -28.63 9.12 5.22
N GLU A 425 -29.18 7.94 5.50
CA GLU A 425 -28.57 6.65 5.25
C GLU A 425 -29.64 5.64 4.82
N GLY A 426 -29.37 4.87 3.77
CA GLY A 426 -30.32 3.90 3.24
C GLY A 426 -31.69 4.49 2.95
N SER A 427 -32.75 3.69 3.00
CA SER A 427 -34.09 4.10 2.61
C SER A 427 -34.94 4.77 3.71
N GLY A 428 -34.39 5.00 4.92
CA GLY A 428 -35.25 5.56 5.99
C GLY A 428 -34.55 6.19 7.18
N HIS A 429 -33.22 6.12 7.26
CA HIS A 429 -32.48 6.77 8.36
C HIS A 429 -32.22 8.25 8.01
N VAL A 430 -32.48 9.13 8.97
CA VAL A 430 -32.19 10.57 8.91
C VAL A 430 -31.22 10.91 10.03
N ASP A 431 -30.13 11.62 9.72
CA ASP A 431 -29.20 12.09 10.76
C ASP A 431 -29.87 13.12 11.66
N LYS A 432 -29.86 12.86 12.94
CA LYS A 432 -30.60 13.68 13.94
C LYS A 432 -30.11 15.12 14.08
N CYS A 433 -28.86 15.39 13.69
CA CYS A 433 -28.27 16.73 13.77
C CYS A 433 -28.30 17.46 12.41
N PHE A 434 -28.77 16.82 11.34
CA PHE A 434 -28.74 17.41 10.00
C PHE A 434 -29.46 18.76 9.93
N ALA A 435 -30.70 18.81 10.36
CA ALA A 435 -31.53 20.02 10.23
C ALA A 435 -30.92 21.23 10.95
N ASP A 436 -30.36 21.02 12.15
CA ASP A 436 -29.72 22.07 12.92
C ASP A 436 -28.38 22.47 12.32
N ASN A 437 -27.56 21.52 11.90
CA ASN A 437 -26.28 21.79 11.23
C ASN A 437 -26.49 22.52 9.90
N TRP A 438 -27.46 22.08 9.09
CA TRP A 438 -27.79 22.70 7.80
C TRP A 438 -28.27 24.13 7.94
N ARG A 439 -29.07 24.41 8.95
CA ARG A 439 -29.50 25.79 9.26
C ARG A 439 -28.33 26.66 9.77
N SER A 440 -27.56 26.14 10.74
CA SER A 440 -26.53 26.92 11.40
C SER A 440 -25.31 27.21 10.52
N VAL A 441 -24.94 26.27 9.61
CA VAL A 441 -23.85 26.51 8.67
C VAL A 441 -24.17 27.63 7.68
N SER A 442 -25.46 27.80 7.32
CA SER A 442 -25.90 28.88 6.40
C SER A 442 -25.73 30.30 6.97
N GLU A 443 -25.46 30.42 8.26
CA GLU A 443 -25.13 31.70 8.93
C GLU A 443 -23.63 32.03 8.85
N THR A 444 -22.85 31.28 8.12
CA THR A 444 -21.40 31.43 7.95
C THR A 444 -21.01 31.45 6.47
N ASP A 445 -19.74 31.78 6.19
CA ASP A 445 -19.18 31.71 4.83
C ASP A 445 -18.77 30.30 4.39
N ILE A 446 -19.09 29.27 5.18
CA ILE A 446 -18.81 27.88 4.84
C ILE A 446 -19.81 27.41 3.79
N VAL A 447 -19.31 26.93 2.66
CA VAL A 447 -20.16 26.35 1.61
C VAL A 447 -20.52 24.91 1.99
N ALA A 448 -21.79 24.67 2.25
CA ALA A 448 -22.26 23.36 2.72
C ALA A 448 -22.72 22.45 1.57
N GLY A 449 -22.50 21.14 1.72
CA GLY A 449 -23.10 20.07 0.93
C GLY A 449 -23.69 19.00 1.85
N ALA A 450 -24.71 18.31 1.38
CA ALA A 450 -25.31 17.20 2.11
C ALA A 450 -24.85 15.86 1.54
N TYR A 451 -24.63 14.85 2.39
CA TYR A 451 -24.30 13.52 1.93
C TYR A 451 -25.28 12.44 2.41
N HIS A 452 -25.44 11.45 1.56
CA HIS A 452 -26.22 10.24 1.77
C HIS A 452 -25.29 9.04 1.90
N PHE A 453 -25.39 8.30 2.99
CA PHE A 453 -24.65 7.05 3.18
C PHE A 453 -25.38 5.92 2.44
N PHE A 454 -24.74 5.36 1.42
CA PHE A 454 -25.32 4.36 0.53
C PHE A 454 -25.49 3.01 1.24
N SER A 455 -26.68 2.45 1.17
CA SER A 455 -26.98 1.10 1.68
C SER A 455 -26.93 0.06 0.56
N PHE A 456 -26.18 -1.02 0.79
CA PHE A 456 -26.12 -2.17 -0.12
C PHE A 456 -27.36 -3.07 -0.05
N GLU A 457 -28.28 -2.83 0.88
CA GLU A 457 -29.50 -3.59 1.12
C GLU A 457 -30.75 -2.92 0.58
N SER A 458 -30.67 -1.64 0.18
CA SER A 458 -31.82 -0.85 -0.27
C SER A 458 -31.73 -0.52 -1.76
N SER A 459 -32.89 -0.31 -2.42
CA SER A 459 -32.88 0.15 -3.80
C SER A 459 -32.39 1.58 -3.93
N GLY A 460 -31.72 1.92 -5.04
CA GLY A 460 -31.28 3.28 -5.31
C GLY A 460 -32.42 4.29 -5.33
N ARG A 461 -33.59 3.88 -5.78
CA ARG A 461 -34.81 4.70 -5.81
C ARG A 461 -35.28 5.09 -4.41
N THR A 462 -35.43 4.13 -3.49
CA THR A 462 -35.88 4.43 -2.12
C THR A 462 -34.86 5.24 -1.32
N GLN A 463 -33.58 5.07 -1.63
CA GLN A 463 -32.49 5.89 -1.06
C GLN A 463 -32.58 7.33 -1.56
N ALA A 464 -32.85 7.54 -2.86
CA ALA A 464 -33.08 8.87 -3.43
C ALA A 464 -34.29 9.55 -2.79
N GLU A 465 -35.41 8.84 -2.66
CA GLU A 465 -36.64 9.33 -2.03
C GLU A 465 -36.38 9.78 -0.57
N ASN A 466 -35.61 8.99 0.20
CA ASN A 466 -35.19 9.36 1.55
C ASN A 466 -34.38 10.67 1.56
N PHE A 467 -33.34 10.78 0.74
CA PHE A 467 -32.48 11.96 0.70
C PHE A 467 -33.27 13.22 0.25
N ILE A 468 -34.05 13.11 -0.80
CA ILE A 468 -34.86 14.23 -1.36
C ILE A 468 -35.89 14.73 -0.34
N SER A 469 -36.46 13.84 0.48
CA SER A 469 -37.42 14.22 1.51
C SER A 469 -36.84 15.06 2.65
N VAL A 470 -35.50 15.01 2.84
CA VAL A 470 -34.80 15.62 3.98
C VAL A 470 -34.00 16.85 3.57
N VAL A 471 -33.33 16.81 2.42
CA VAL A 471 -32.40 17.86 1.99
C VAL A 471 -33.11 18.88 1.10
N PRO A 472 -33.19 20.16 1.52
CA PRO A 472 -33.82 21.19 0.70
C PRO A 472 -32.96 21.54 -0.53
N VAL A 473 -33.61 21.91 -1.63
CA VAL A 473 -32.92 22.48 -2.79
C VAL A 473 -32.34 23.84 -2.41
N SER A 474 -31.04 24.02 -2.65
CA SER A 474 -30.32 25.27 -2.36
C SER A 474 -29.34 25.61 -3.48
N GLU A 475 -29.44 26.80 -4.03
CA GLU A 475 -28.54 27.28 -5.09
C GLU A 475 -27.08 27.39 -4.61
N ASN A 476 -26.87 27.80 -3.36
CA ASN A 476 -25.56 28.04 -2.78
C ASN A 476 -24.92 26.77 -2.17
N ALA A 477 -25.61 25.63 -2.18
CA ALA A 477 -25.04 24.39 -1.66
C ALA A 477 -24.14 23.72 -2.69
N LEU A 478 -23.15 22.95 -2.21
CA LEU A 478 -22.39 21.99 -3.04
C LEU A 478 -23.36 20.95 -3.62
N PRO A 479 -22.96 20.25 -4.70
CA PRO A 479 -23.73 19.12 -5.21
C PRO A 479 -24.01 18.09 -4.12
N PRO A 480 -25.14 17.35 -4.21
CA PRO A 480 -25.43 16.23 -3.32
C PRO A 480 -24.31 15.18 -3.41
N VAL A 481 -24.00 14.53 -2.29
CA VAL A 481 -22.96 13.52 -2.23
C VAL A 481 -23.56 12.15 -1.93
N VAL A 482 -23.09 11.12 -2.64
CA VAL A 482 -23.38 9.73 -2.33
C VAL A 482 -22.10 9.09 -1.76
N ASP A 483 -22.15 8.71 -0.48
CA ASP A 483 -21.08 8.06 0.24
C ASP A 483 -21.15 6.54 0.03
N LEU A 484 -20.26 6.04 -0.82
CA LEU A 484 -20.17 4.64 -1.22
C LEU A 484 -18.96 3.97 -0.57
N GLU A 485 -19.11 3.57 0.66
CA GLU A 485 -18.06 2.82 1.37
C GLU A 485 -18.58 1.49 1.92
N TYR A 486 -17.65 0.55 2.14
CA TYR A 486 -18.03 -0.74 2.71
C TYR A 486 -18.29 -0.65 4.21
N TYR A 487 -19.36 -1.28 4.65
CA TYR A 487 -19.67 -1.45 6.07
C TYR A 487 -20.07 -2.91 6.37
N GLY A 488 -20.00 -3.29 7.63
CA GLY A 488 -20.36 -4.63 8.09
C GLY A 488 -19.67 -5.75 7.32
N ASP A 489 -20.42 -6.72 6.86
CA ASP A 489 -19.88 -7.87 6.12
C ASP A 489 -19.51 -7.55 4.66
N HIS A 490 -20.01 -6.44 4.10
CA HIS A 490 -19.68 -6.02 2.73
C HIS A 490 -18.20 -5.66 2.55
N GLY A 491 -17.52 -5.26 3.62
CA GLY A 491 -16.06 -5.09 3.60
C GLY A 491 -15.30 -6.39 3.33
N ARG A 492 -15.88 -7.53 3.71
CA ARG A 492 -15.30 -8.88 3.56
C ARG A 492 -15.81 -9.58 2.31
N ASN A 493 -17.10 -9.42 2.03
CA ASN A 493 -17.82 -10.06 0.93
C ASN A 493 -18.55 -8.99 0.10
N PRO A 494 -17.80 -8.19 -0.69
CA PRO A 494 -18.42 -7.14 -1.49
C PRO A 494 -19.37 -7.72 -2.53
N LEU A 495 -20.51 -7.09 -2.68
CA LEU A 495 -21.50 -7.48 -3.69
C LEU A 495 -20.93 -7.23 -5.10
N PRO A 496 -21.31 -8.04 -6.10
CA PRO A 496 -20.82 -7.87 -7.47
C PRO A 496 -21.31 -6.55 -8.07
N ALA A 497 -20.47 -5.89 -8.88
CA ALA A 497 -20.78 -4.61 -9.51
C ALA A 497 -22.10 -4.62 -10.30
N LYS A 498 -22.40 -5.72 -10.98
CA LYS A 498 -23.67 -5.89 -11.71
C LYS A 498 -24.93 -5.72 -10.85
N LYS A 499 -24.82 -5.86 -9.52
CA LYS A 499 -25.94 -5.65 -8.59
C LYS A 499 -25.97 -4.20 -8.07
N ILE A 500 -24.81 -3.62 -7.81
CA ILE A 500 -24.72 -2.33 -7.12
C ILE A 500 -24.70 -1.15 -8.10
N VAL A 501 -24.01 -1.27 -9.24
CA VAL A 501 -23.90 -0.18 -10.22
C VAL A 501 -25.28 0.31 -10.73
N PRO A 502 -26.25 -0.55 -11.04
CA PRO A 502 -27.59 -0.08 -11.43
C PRO A 502 -28.33 0.68 -10.32
N GLU A 503 -28.20 0.23 -9.07
CA GLU A 503 -28.83 0.91 -7.92
C GLU A 503 -28.17 2.25 -7.63
N LEU A 504 -26.83 2.30 -7.69
CA LEU A 504 -26.06 3.53 -7.55
C LEU A 504 -26.44 4.53 -8.67
N LYS A 505 -26.52 4.06 -9.91
CA LYS A 505 -26.92 4.90 -11.04
C LYS A 505 -28.34 5.46 -10.85
N THR A 506 -29.29 4.63 -10.43
CA THR A 506 -30.67 5.06 -10.16
C THR A 506 -30.72 6.16 -9.10
N LEU A 507 -29.95 6.02 -8.03
CA LEU A 507 -29.83 7.05 -6.99
C LEU A 507 -29.23 8.35 -7.56
N LEU A 508 -28.10 8.26 -8.25
CA LEU A 508 -27.39 9.43 -8.80
C LEU A 508 -28.28 10.19 -9.81
N ASP A 509 -28.92 9.48 -10.73
CA ASP A 509 -29.80 10.07 -11.75
C ASP A 509 -31.01 10.80 -11.09
N ALA A 510 -31.59 10.20 -10.05
CA ALA A 510 -32.70 10.82 -9.32
C ALA A 510 -32.27 12.08 -8.56
N LEU A 511 -31.10 12.08 -7.93
CA LEU A 511 -30.54 13.27 -7.25
C LEU A 511 -30.19 14.37 -8.27
N GLU A 512 -29.56 14.03 -9.40
CA GLU A 512 -29.24 15.00 -10.46
C GLU A 512 -30.51 15.65 -11.01
N ALA A 513 -31.55 14.84 -11.28
CA ALA A 513 -32.83 15.34 -11.76
C ALA A 513 -33.54 16.28 -10.78
N HIS A 514 -33.45 16.01 -9.46
CA HIS A 514 -34.12 16.80 -8.44
C HIS A 514 -33.37 18.11 -8.11
N TYR A 515 -32.05 18.02 -7.93
CA TYR A 515 -31.24 19.17 -7.51
C TYR A 515 -30.67 20.00 -8.65
N GLY A 516 -30.75 19.51 -9.90
CA GLY A 516 -30.17 20.16 -11.07
C GLY A 516 -28.63 20.22 -11.04
N LYS A 517 -27.99 19.47 -10.14
CA LYS A 517 -26.55 19.41 -9.93
C LYS A 517 -26.13 17.95 -9.98
N ARG A 518 -25.08 17.65 -10.76
CA ARG A 518 -24.53 16.30 -10.83
C ARG A 518 -23.93 15.91 -9.48
N PRO A 519 -24.34 14.78 -8.87
CA PRO A 519 -23.84 14.37 -7.57
C PRO A 519 -22.34 14.08 -7.57
N ILE A 520 -21.73 14.23 -6.39
CA ILE A 520 -20.36 13.79 -6.09
C ILE A 520 -20.42 12.37 -5.52
N ILE A 521 -19.47 11.52 -5.90
CA ILE A 521 -19.37 10.17 -5.34
C ILE A 521 -18.19 10.12 -4.36
N TYR A 522 -18.48 9.93 -3.05
CA TYR A 522 -17.44 9.65 -2.07
C TYR A 522 -17.11 8.17 -2.06
N VAL A 523 -15.81 7.86 -2.06
CA VAL A 523 -15.30 6.50 -2.18
C VAL A 523 -14.06 6.26 -1.34
N THR A 524 -13.89 5.00 -0.95
CA THR A 524 -12.59 4.42 -0.59
C THR A 524 -11.96 3.75 -1.81
N GLU A 525 -10.64 3.51 -1.81
CA GLU A 525 -9.97 2.84 -2.95
C GLU A 525 -10.65 1.52 -3.36
N PRO A 526 -11.04 0.61 -2.43
CA PRO A 526 -11.71 -0.63 -2.82
C PRO A 526 -13.08 -0.43 -3.46
N SER A 527 -13.91 0.50 -2.96
CA SER A 527 -15.23 0.77 -3.54
C SER A 527 -15.13 1.50 -4.88
N TYR A 528 -14.15 2.41 -5.01
CA TYR A 528 -13.83 3.07 -6.27
C TYR A 528 -13.50 2.08 -7.38
N LEU A 529 -12.53 1.21 -7.15
CA LEU A 529 -12.08 0.23 -8.15
C LEU A 529 -13.19 -0.77 -8.53
N GLN A 530 -14.09 -1.08 -7.61
CA GLN A 530 -15.12 -2.09 -7.85
C GLN A 530 -16.39 -1.54 -8.51
N TYR A 531 -16.81 -0.32 -8.16
CA TYR A 531 -18.13 0.19 -8.53
C TYR A 531 -18.10 1.48 -9.33
N VAL A 532 -16.99 2.25 -9.32
CA VAL A 532 -16.97 3.60 -9.89
C VAL A 532 -16.04 3.73 -11.09
N TYR A 533 -14.80 3.28 -10.97
CA TYR A 533 -13.70 3.51 -11.91
C TYR A 533 -14.02 3.29 -13.41
N THR A 534 -14.85 2.30 -13.74
CA THR A 534 -15.22 1.96 -15.14
C THR A 534 -16.65 2.32 -15.51
N TYR A 535 -17.43 2.89 -14.58
CA TYR A 535 -18.85 3.09 -14.74
C TYR A 535 -19.30 4.55 -14.62
N PHE A 536 -18.50 5.40 -13.94
CA PHE A 536 -18.86 6.78 -13.59
C PHE A 536 -17.67 7.71 -13.76
N ASP A 537 -17.09 7.75 -14.96
CA ASP A 537 -15.88 8.52 -15.31
C ASP A 537 -16.13 10.04 -15.45
N ASP A 538 -17.39 10.44 -15.54
CA ASP A 538 -17.83 11.84 -15.69
C ASP A 538 -18.35 12.47 -14.38
N TYR A 539 -18.25 11.76 -13.24
CA TYR A 539 -18.64 12.26 -11.92
C TYR A 539 -17.44 12.81 -11.14
N ASP A 540 -17.67 13.90 -10.39
CA ASP A 540 -16.69 14.35 -9.42
C ASP A 540 -16.52 13.32 -8.29
N ILE A 541 -15.27 13.00 -7.98
CA ILE A 541 -14.93 12.02 -6.94
C ILE A 541 -14.43 12.73 -5.69
N TRP A 542 -15.03 12.38 -4.54
CA TRP A 542 -14.47 12.69 -3.23
C TRP A 542 -13.79 11.44 -2.69
N PHE A 543 -12.47 11.47 -2.66
CA PHE A 543 -11.66 10.29 -2.37
C PHE A 543 -11.22 10.26 -0.91
N ARG A 544 -11.46 9.14 -0.22
CA ARG A 544 -10.95 8.92 1.13
C ARG A 544 -9.61 8.22 1.08
N SER A 545 -8.56 8.92 1.53
CA SER A 545 -7.24 8.34 1.74
C SER A 545 -6.54 9.06 2.89
N VAL A 546 -6.62 8.49 4.10
CA VAL A 546 -6.18 9.15 5.34
C VAL A 546 -4.73 8.82 5.72
N ILE A 547 -4.11 7.84 5.06
CA ILE A 547 -2.73 7.40 5.34
C ILE A 547 -1.84 7.61 4.12
N ASN A 548 -2.38 7.36 2.93
CA ASN A 548 -1.68 7.49 1.66
C ASN A 548 -2.10 8.77 0.95
N ASP A 549 -1.26 9.22 0.01
CA ASP A 549 -1.71 10.18 -0.99
C ASP A 549 -2.91 9.58 -1.74
N PRO A 550 -3.85 10.41 -2.22
CA PRO A 550 -4.91 9.91 -3.08
C PRO A 550 -4.27 9.29 -4.32
N PRO A 551 -4.91 8.29 -4.94
CA PRO A 551 -4.41 7.75 -6.19
C PRO A 551 -4.30 8.86 -7.23
N GLU A 552 -3.30 8.77 -8.12
CA GLU A 552 -3.23 9.64 -9.29
C GLU A 552 -4.51 9.46 -10.12
N GLY A 553 -5.26 10.55 -10.35
CA GLY A 553 -6.51 10.53 -11.07
C GLY A 553 -7.38 11.77 -10.79
N ASP A 554 -8.56 11.80 -11.44
CA ASP A 554 -9.47 12.94 -11.41
C ASP A 554 -10.38 12.94 -10.17
N TRP A 555 -9.79 13.09 -8.97
CA TRP A 555 -10.59 13.39 -7.80
C TRP A 555 -10.80 14.90 -7.65
N ARG A 556 -11.94 15.31 -7.06
CA ARG A 556 -12.27 16.71 -6.80
C ARG A 556 -12.09 17.09 -5.35
N PHE A 557 -12.41 16.19 -4.43
CA PHE A 557 -12.24 16.38 -2.99
C PHE A 557 -11.44 15.20 -2.42
N TRP A 558 -10.66 15.49 -1.41
CA TRP A 558 -9.85 14.47 -0.73
C TRP A 558 -10.03 14.56 0.79
N GLN A 559 -10.58 13.49 1.39
CA GLN A 559 -10.56 13.31 2.83
C GLN A 559 -9.19 12.75 3.23
N TYR A 560 -8.35 13.63 3.78
CA TYR A 560 -6.95 13.32 4.08
C TYR A 560 -6.70 12.92 5.52
N SER A 561 -7.67 13.13 6.44
CA SER A 561 -7.57 12.76 7.84
C SER A 561 -8.94 12.50 8.45
N ASN A 562 -9.00 11.45 9.27
CA ASN A 562 -10.13 11.17 10.16
C ASN A 562 -9.73 11.29 11.63
N ARG A 563 -8.65 12.04 11.93
CA ARG A 563 -8.12 12.17 13.30
C ARG A 563 -7.67 13.59 13.63
N ALA A 564 -8.22 14.56 12.93
CA ALA A 564 -7.98 15.95 13.26
C ALA A 564 -8.77 16.37 14.50
N LYS A 565 -8.29 17.41 15.16
CA LYS A 565 -8.98 18.05 16.27
C LYS A 565 -9.13 19.52 15.94
N LEU A 566 -10.35 19.97 15.88
CA LEU A 566 -10.72 21.39 15.84
C LEU A 566 -11.52 21.72 17.09
N GLN A 567 -11.74 22.98 17.32
CA GLN A 567 -12.64 23.46 18.37
C GLN A 567 -14.01 23.76 17.78
N GLY A 568 -15.08 23.65 18.56
CA GLY A 568 -16.41 24.04 18.13
C GLY A 568 -17.37 22.87 17.86
N TYR A 569 -17.13 21.69 18.46
CA TYR A 569 -18.09 20.59 18.47
C TYR A 569 -18.02 19.81 19.82
N ASP A 570 -19.13 19.20 20.23
CA ASP A 570 -19.29 18.62 21.57
C ASP A 570 -19.80 17.16 21.55
N GLY A 571 -19.72 16.49 20.40
CA GLY A 571 -20.22 15.13 20.24
C GLY A 571 -19.42 14.03 20.92
N ARG A 572 -19.80 12.80 20.64
CA ARG A 572 -19.11 11.59 21.17
C ARG A 572 -17.77 11.35 20.49
N GLU A 573 -17.63 11.80 19.25
CA GLU A 573 -16.38 11.68 18.49
C GLU A 573 -15.44 12.81 18.85
N THR A 574 -14.23 12.45 19.26
CA THR A 574 -13.18 13.41 19.61
C THR A 574 -12.52 14.02 18.36
N PHE A 575 -12.66 13.36 17.24
CA PHE A 575 -12.01 13.71 15.99
C PHE A 575 -13.02 14.26 14.97
N ILE A 576 -12.53 15.09 14.07
CA ILE A 576 -13.26 15.60 12.92
C ILE A 576 -12.50 15.25 11.64
N ASP A 577 -13.24 14.88 10.62
CA ASP A 577 -12.69 14.51 9.33
C ASP A 577 -12.32 15.75 8.54
N MET A 578 -11.10 15.75 7.97
CA MET A 578 -10.55 16.91 7.25
C MET A 578 -10.43 16.61 5.77
N ASN A 579 -10.84 17.60 5.00
CA ASN A 579 -10.90 17.53 3.55
C ASN A 579 -10.15 18.69 2.89
N VAL A 580 -9.77 18.49 1.62
CA VAL A 580 -9.31 19.57 0.73
C VAL A 580 -10.00 19.47 -0.62
N PHE A 581 -10.13 20.62 -1.28
CA PHE A 581 -10.54 20.72 -2.68
C PHE A 581 -9.31 20.73 -3.58
N LEU A 582 -9.35 19.99 -4.70
CA LEU A 582 -8.30 19.97 -5.72
C LEU A 582 -8.36 21.22 -6.58
N GLY A 583 -7.61 22.24 -6.20
CA GLY A 583 -7.52 23.45 -7.00
C GLY A 583 -7.07 24.68 -6.21
N SER A 584 -6.91 25.79 -6.94
CA SER A 584 -6.63 27.10 -6.40
C SER A 584 -7.89 27.79 -5.88
N GLU A 585 -7.75 28.94 -5.20
CA GLU A 585 -8.87 29.81 -4.81
C GLU A 585 -9.74 30.22 -6.01
N GLU A 586 -9.13 30.51 -7.14
CA GLU A 586 -9.84 30.88 -8.37
C GLU A 586 -10.65 29.70 -8.93
N GLN A 587 -10.06 28.49 -8.93
CA GLN A 587 -10.73 27.28 -9.36
C GLN A 587 -11.88 26.92 -8.41
N TRP A 588 -11.72 27.14 -7.10
CA TRP A 588 -12.78 26.97 -6.12
C TRP A 588 -13.96 27.91 -6.40
N LYS A 589 -13.68 29.20 -6.59
CA LYS A 589 -14.73 30.17 -6.94
C LYS A 589 -15.48 29.78 -8.20
N LYS A 590 -14.74 29.41 -9.25
CA LYS A 590 -15.34 28.92 -10.50
C LYS A 590 -16.19 27.65 -10.29
N TYR A 591 -15.74 26.75 -9.43
CA TYR A 591 -16.47 25.53 -9.09
C TYR A 591 -17.81 25.87 -8.42
N ILE A 592 -17.82 26.75 -7.43
CA ILE A 592 -19.05 27.18 -6.77
C ILE A 592 -19.97 27.89 -7.75
N ASP A 593 -19.45 28.85 -8.52
CA ASP A 593 -20.26 29.63 -9.49
C ASP A 593 -20.91 28.71 -10.54
N SER A 594 -20.22 27.67 -10.98
CA SER A 594 -20.76 26.70 -11.95
C SER A 594 -21.89 25.82 -11.38
N HIS A 595 -21.95 25.67 -10.06
CA HIS A 595 -22.98 24.88 -9.37
C HIS A 595 -24.04 25.74 -8.68
N SER A 596 -23.87 27.07 -8.68
CA SER A 596 -24.87 28.00 -8.11
C SER A 596 -26.01 28.31 -9.09
N SER A 597 -25.79 28.16 -10.40
CA SER A 597 -26.86 28.32 -11.40
C SER A 597 -27.59 26.99 -11.61
N ILE A 598 -28.80 26.88 -11.11
CA ILE A 598 -29.71 25.79 -11.51
C ILE A 598 -29.89 25.88 -13.03
N ASN A 599 -29.43 24.86 -13.74
CA ASN A 599 -29.48 24.82 -15.21
C ASN A 599 -30.94 24.62 -15.65
N THR A 600 -31.72 25.71 -15.69
CA THR A 600 -33.11 25.75 -16.23
C THR A 600 -33.13 25.57 -17.76
N LYS A 601 -32.02 25.20 -18.39
CA LYS A 601 -31.95 24.99 -19.85
C LYS A 601 -31.68 23.53 -20.20
N ARG A 602 -32.57 22.65 -19.83
CA ARG A 602 -32.79 21.36 -20.51
C ARG A 602 -34.23 20.93 -20.35
N SER A 603 -35.14 21.64 -21.03
CA SER A 603 -36.45 21.09 -21.46
C SER A 603 -36.38 20.65 -22.91
#